data_312ce29f6fdab2779dc1d1a302312e1c
#
_entry.id   312ce29f6fdab2779dc1d1a302312e1c
#
_cell.length_a   1.000
_cell.length_b   1.000
_cell.length_c   1.000
_cell.angle_alpha   90.00
_cell.angle_beta   90.00
_cell.angle_gamma   90.00
#
_symmetry.space_group_name_H-M   'P 1'
#
loop_
_entity.id
_entity.type
_entity.pdbx_description
1 polymer ?
#
loop_
_entity_poly.entity_id
_entity_poly.type
_entity_poly.pdbx_seq_one_letter_code
_entity_poly.pdbx_strand_id
1 'polypeptide(L)'
;MDNVWIYGTNIYLLYEDIVKEYGEDWAGEEMDIDLPFVISKKQTPDDLRYKDDFTNIILVFDYERHDTNFSERKILEMQNSFSDATNMGKLYINYPMIESYQHLKTIPDCDFAERKIPVSLQPGSRYKDLVSRETIIEKVVDFPHRIDDLMNEHFGITNAEIRQKCCEDILNLSDAAQVEEKLQEVLQNAIADDRMRTLQFQLKDWISKAGYVNRGQTYWQYIRNLFVEIIHHNICKANRIQNNLYDIEGENYKECFERLDFGEILNAQNTFSNTSTGFIWVLNTCVFVVADYNFSLIQRGN
;
A
#
# COMPACT_ATOMS: atom_id res chain seq x y z
N MET A 1 -13.68 5.06 18.37
CA MET A 1 -13.07 4.05 17.48
C MET A 1 -13.85 4.11 16.19
N ASP A 2 -13.17 4.43 15.12
CA ASP A 2 -13.80 4.40 13.80
C ASP A 2 -14.07 2.94 13.45
N ASN A 3 -15.32 2.61 13.11
CA ASN A 3 -15.67 1.26 12.67
C ASN A 3 -15.23 1.10 11.22
N VAL A 4 -14.30 0.20 10.96
CA VAL A 4 -13.84 -0.15 9.60
C VAL A 4 -14.53 -1.44 9.18
N TRP A 5 -15.24 -1.39 8.04
CA TRP A 5 -15.84 -2.55 7.40
C TRP A 5 -15.04 -2.92 6.17
N ILE A 6 -14.62 -4.18 6.08
CA ILE A 6 -13.78 -4.68 4.98
C ILE A 6 -14.53 -5.78 4.25
N TYR A 7 -14.70 -5.60 2.93
CA TYR A 7 -15.31 -6.58 2.04
C TYR A 7 -14.32 -7.01 0.97
N GLY A 8 -14.17 -8.32 0.77
CA GLY A 8 -13.37 -8.88 -0.32
C GLY A 8 -14.26 -9.24 -1.51
N THR A 9 -13.97 -8.65 -2.67
CA THR A 9 -14.64 -8.99 -3.93
C THR A 9 -13.72 -8.73 -5.12
N ASN A 10 -14.03 -9.28 -6.29
CA ASN A 10 -13.39 -8.95 -7.56
C ASN A 10 -14.11 -7.77 -8.21
N ILE A 11 -13.39 -6.88 -8.90
CA ILE A 11 -13.95 -5.67 -9.51
C ILE A 11 -15.03 -6.00 -10.56
N TYR A 12 -14.87 -7.06 -11.34
CA TYR A 12 -15.83 -7.46 -12.37
C TYR A 12 -17.09 -8.09 -11.77
N LEU A 13 -16.96 -8.84 -10.66
CA LEU A 13 -18.10 -9.34 -9.90
C LEU A 13 -18.87 -8.19 -9.25
N LEU A 14 -18.17 -7.21 -8.72
CA LEU A 14 -18.81 -6.01 -8.17
C LEU A 14 -19.54 -5.23 -9.25
N TYR A 15 -18.94 -5.05 -10.42
CA TYR A 15 -19.60 -4.44 -11.58
C TYR A 15 -20.92 -5.16 -11.92
N GLU A 16 -20.92 -6.49 -11.99
CA GLU A 16 -22.11 -7.27 -12.29
C GLU A 16 -23.17 -7.20 -11.18
N ASP A 17 -22.77 -7.12 -9.92
CA ASP A 17 -23.68 -6.91 -8.81
C ASP A 17 -24.36 -5.53 -8.89
N ILE A 18 -23.63 -4.48 -9.29
CA ILE A 18 -24.16 -3.14 -9.52
C ILE A 18 -25.14 -3.15 -10.70
N VAL A 19 -24.77 -3.74 -11.84
CA VAL A 19 -25.66 -3.88 -13.00
C VAL A 19 -26.95 -4.61 -12.62
N LYS A 20 -26.85 -5.67 -11.83
CA LYS A 20 -28.03 -6.43 -11.37
C LYS A 20 -28.97 -5.59 -10.52
N GLU A 21 -28.46 -4.67 -9.72
CA GLU A 21 -29.26 -3.85 -8.81
C GLU A 21 -29.82 -2.60 -9.49
N TYR A 22 -29.00 -1.93 -10.33
CA TYR A 22 -29.32 -0.62 -10.92
C TYR A 22 -29.57 -0.65 -12.43
N GLY A 23 -29.36 -1.79 -13.10
CA GLY A 23 -29.50 -1.94 -14.55
C GLY A 23 -28.23 -1.61 -15.33
N GLU A 24 -28.26 -1.81 -16.65
CA GLU A 24 -27.11 -1.61 -17.54
C GLU A 24 -26.65 -0.15 -17.65
N ASP A 25 -27.56 0.81 -17.44
CA ASP A 25 -27.27 2.24 -17.55
C ASP A 25 -26.84 2.87 -16.22
N TRP A 26 -26.39 2.05 -15.25
CA TRP A 26 -26.03 2.48 -13.90
C TRP A 26 -24.90 3.53 -13.85
N ALA A 27 -24.04 3.59 -14.84
CA ALA A 27 -22.93 4.56 -14.92
C ALA A 27 -23.36 5.92 -15.51
N GLY A 28 -24.68 6.17 -15.64
CA GLY A 28 -25.22 7.46 -16.11
C GLY A 28 -25.05 8.58 -15.08
N GLU A 29 -25.02 9.85 -15.56
CA GLU A 29 -24.73 11.05 -14.76
C GLU A 29 -25.67 11.28 -13.57
N GLU A 30 -26.91 10.77 -13.61
CA GLU A 30 -27.93 11.00 -12.55
C GLU A 30 -28.04 9.82 -11.56
N MET A 31 -27.24 8.77 -11.73
CA MET A 31 -27.34 7.58 -10.86
C MET A 31 -26.61 7.80 -9.53
N ASP A 32 -27.29 7.48 -8.46
CA ASP A 32 -26.76 7.50 -7.09
C ASP A 32 -26.64 6.06 -6.57
N ILE A 33 -25.43 5.52 -6.58
CA ILE A 33 -25.15 4.13 -6.24
C ILE A 33 -24.86 4.01 -4.75
N ASP A 34 -25.67 3.20 -4.06
CA ASP A 34 -25.41 2.77 -2.68
C ASP A 34 -24.58 1.48 -2.67
N LEU A 35 -23.27 1.64 -2.75
CA LEU A 35 -22.34 0.52 -2.85
C LEU A 35 -22.32 -0.39 -1.62
N PRO A 36 -22.32 0.14 -0.36
CA PRO A 36 -22.48 -0.69 0.83
C PRO A 36 -23.76 -1.54 0.81
N PHE A 37 -24.87 -1.01 0.30
CA PHE A 37 -26.09 -1.78 0.14
C PHE A 37 -25.92 -2.95 -0.84
N VAL A 38 -25.36 -2.70 -2.02
CA VAL A 38 -25.11 -3.75 -3.02
C VAL A 38 -24.26 -4.88 -2.43
N ILE A 39 -23.20 -4.53 -1.73
CA ILE A 39 -22.26 -5.49 -1.16
C ILE A 39 -22.91 -6.26 0.01
N SER A 40 -23.53 -5.56 0.97
CA SER A 40 -24.12 -6.18 2.15
C SER A 40 -25.29 -7.08 1.81
N LYS A 41 -26.13 -6.68 0.83
CA LYS A 41 -27.24 -7.51 0.33
C LYS A 41 -26.78 -8.90 -0.16
N LYS A 42 -25.56 -8.98 -0.69
CA LYS A 42 -24.99 -10.24 -1.18
C LYS A 42 -24.24 -11.02 -0.08
N GLN A 43 -23.46 -10.32 0.73
CA GLN A 43 -22.52 -10.95 1.67
C GLN A 43 -23.08 -11.09 3.08
N THR A 44 -23.92 -10.15 3.52
CA THR A 44 -24.51 -10.10 4.86
C THR A 44 -25.98 -9.70 4.81
N PRO A 45 -26.87 -10.48 4.16
CA PRO A 45 -28.27 -10.08 3.90
C PRO A 45 -29.07 -9.80 5.16
N ASP A 46 -28.67 -10.35 6.32
CA ASP A 46 -29.29 -10.10 7.62
C ASP A 46 -28.77 -8.83 8.31
N ASP A 47 -27.72 -8.18 7.76
CA ASP A 47 -27.09 -6.96 8.28
C ASP A 47 -26.80 -5.99 7.12
N LEU A 48 -27.87 -5.40 6.58
CA LEU A 48 -27.76 -4.45 5.47
C LEU A 48 -27.08 -3.16 5.91
N ARG A 49 -26.19 -2.65 5.05
CA ARG A 49 -25.48 -1.40 5.25
C ARG A 49 -25.77 -0.45 4.09
N TYR A 50 -25.81 0.83 4.41
CA TYR A 50 -26.07 1.89 3.46
C TYR A 50 -24.92 2.90 3.44
N LYS A 51 -24.78 3.64 2.36
CA LYS A 51 -23.70 4.62 2.23
C LYS A 51 -23.68 5.66 3.36
N ASP A 52 -24.85 6.02 3.89
CA ASP A 52 -24.99 6.97 5.01
C ASP A 52 -24.44 6.42 6.34
N ASP A 53 -24.17 5.13 6.44
CA ASP A 53 -23.51 4.51 7.59
C ASP A 53 -21.99 4.78 7.61
N PHE A 54 -21.43 5.34 6.53
CA PHE A 54 -20.00 5.49 6.34
C PHE A 54 -19.60 6.94 6.04
N THR A 55 -18.49 7.38 6.62
CA THR A 55 -17.90 8.69 6.32
C THR A 55 -17.13 8.66 5.00
N ASN A 56 -16.49 7.54 4.70
CA ASN A 56 -15.73 7.34 3.48
C ASN A 56 -15.90 5.91 2.96
N ILE A 57 -16.03 5.78 1.65
CA ILE A 57 -16.08 4.51 0.93
C ILE A 57 -14.86 4.44 0.01
N ILE A 58 -14.00 3.47 0.25
CA ILE A 58 -12.73 3.32 -0.47
C ILE A 58 -12.72 1.96 -1.17
N LEU A 59 -12.52 1.97 -2.48
CA LEU A 59 -12.40 0.79 -3.32
C LEU A 59 -10.95 0.63 -3.74
N VAL A 60 -10.36 -0.52 -3.44
CA VAL A 60 -8.99 -0.84 -3.81
C VAL A 60 -8.99 -2.14 -4.59
N PHE A 61 -8.56 -2.09 -5.84
CA PHE A 61 -8.50 -3.24 -6.72
C PHE A 61 -7.17 -3.31 -7.48
N ASP A 62 -6.81 -4.52 -7.87
CA ASP A 62 -5.69 -4.76 -8.75
C ASP A 62 -6.13 -4.62 -10.22
N TYR A 63 -5.20 -4.16 -11.08
CA TYR A 63 -5.39 -4.11 -12.53
C TYR A 63 -5.19 -5.51 -13.12
N GLU A 64 -6.24 -6.32 -13.06
CA GLU A 64 -6.23 -7.72 -13.48
C GLU A 64 -6.35 -7.86 -15.02
N ARG A 65 -5.39 -7.30 -15.76
CA ARG A 65 -5.39 -7.28 -17.24
C ARG A 65 -5.53 -8.66 -17.89
N HIS A 66 -5.16 -9.72 -17.20
CA HIS A 66 -5.19 -11.10 -17.68
C HIS A 66 -6.39 -11.90 -17.16
N ASP A 67 -7.27 -11.28 -16.35
CA ASP A 67 -8.53 -11.91 -15.95
C ASP A 67 -9.41 -12.18 -17.17
N THR A 68 -10.10 -13.32 -17.18
CA THR A 68 -10.99 -13.72 -18.28
C THR A 68 -12.19 -12.78 -18.43
N ASN A 69 -12.56 -12.07 -17.37
CA ASN A 69 -13.64 -11.08 -17.34
C ASN A 69 -13.17 -9.66 -17.63
N PHE A 70 -11.88 -9.46 -17.89
CA PHE A 70 -11.32 -8.14 -18.14
C PHE A 70 -12.06 -7.42 -19.26
N SER A 71 -12.46 -6.19 -18.99
CA SER A 71 -13.12 -5.30 -19.94
C SER A 71 -12.70 -3.87 -19.71
N GLU A 72 -12.03 -3.26 -20.70
CA GLU A 72 -11.62 -1.85 -20.64
C GLU A 72 -12.81 -0.92 -20.38
N ARG A 73 -13.97 -1.21 -20.99
CA ARG A 73 -15.20 -0.45 -20.78
C ARG A 73 -15.66 -0.53 -19.32
N LYS A 74 -15.82 -1.76 -18.79
CA LYS A 74 -16.33 -1.96 -17.43
C LYS A 74 -15.46 -1.27 -16.38
N ILE A 75 -14.14 -1.45 -16.49
CA ILE A 75 -13.20 -0.87 -15.51
C ILE A 75 -13.14 0.65 -15.61
N LEU A 76 -13.33 1.22 -16.82
CA LEU A 76 -13.40 2.66 -17.03
C LEU A 76 -14.70 3.27 -16.49
N GLU A 77 -15.84 2.61 -16.69
CA GLU A 77 -17.13 3.00 -16.08
C GLU A 77 -17.02 3.02 -14.54
N MET A 78 -16.43 1.98 -13.94
CA MET A 78 -16.16 1.96 -12.50
C MET A 78 -15.26 3.12 -12.06
N GLN A 79 -14.16 3.39 -12.78
CA GLN A 79 -13.23 4.47 -12.42
C GLN A 79 -13.88 5.84 -12.48
N ASN A 80 -14.71 6.08 -13.49
CA ASN A 80 -15.38 7.37 -13.67
C ASN A 80 -16.51 7.59 -12.67
N SER A 81 -17.27 6.55 -12.33
CA SER A 81 -18.39 6.63 -11.38
C SER A 81 -17.93 6.74 -9.92
N PHE A 82 -16.86 6.04 -9.56
CA PHE A 82 -16.34 6.04 -8.18
C PHE A 82 -15.13 6.97 -8.04
N SER A 83 -15.40 8.28 -7.99
CA SER A 83 -14.38 9.35 -7.95
C SER A 83 -14.30 10.10 -6.62
N ASP A 84 -15.31 9.95 -5.74
CA ASP A 84 -15.42 10.68 -4.47
C ASP A 84 -15.71 9.72 -3.31
N ALA A 85 -14.77 9.61 -2.37
CA ALA A 85 -14.85 8.73 -1.21
C ALA A 85 -16.00 9.12 -0.25
N THR A 86 -16.41 10.38 -0.23
CA THR A 86 -17.45 10.90 0.66
C THR A 86 -18.86 10.80 0.09
N ASN A 87 -18.99 10.36 -1.16
CA ASN A 87 -20.27 10.19 -1.85
C ASN A 87 -20.49 8.69 -2.19
N MET A 88 -20.28 8.29 -3.44
CA MET A 88 -20.49 6.89 -3.88
C MET A 88 -19.31 5.98 -3.60
N GLY A 89 -18.13 6.56 -3.34
CA GLY A 89 -16.86 5.87 -3.13
C GLY A 89 -15.79 6.36 -4.10
N LYS A 90 -14.52 6.12 -3.74
CA LYS A 90 -13.37 6.42 -4.61
C LYS A 90 -12.58 5.16 -4.92
N LEU A 91 -12.39 4.92 -6.22
CA LEU A 91 -11.70 3.75 -6.74
C LEU A 91 -10.20 4.04 -6.94
N TYR A 92 -9.38 3.15 -6.40
CA TYR A 92 -7.94 3.11 -6.58
C TYR A 92 -7.55 1.79 -7.24
N ILE A 93 -6.98 1.86 -8.43
CA ILE A 93 -6.52 0.70 -9.20
C ILE A 93 -5.01 0.62 -9.13
N ASN A 94 -4.48 -0.50 -8.63
CA ASN A 94 -3.04 -0.73 -8.51
C ASN A 94 -2.50 -1.45 -9.75
N TYR A 95 -1.45 -0.92 -10.35
CA TYR A 95 -0.85 -1.42 -11.59
C TYR A 95 0.51 -2.06 -11.34
N PRO A 96 0.69 -3.36 -11.54
CA PRO A 96 -0.35 -4.34 -11.93
C PRO A 96 -1.22 -4.79 -10.75
N MET A 97 -0.74 -4.62 -9.50
CA MET A 97 -1.44 -5.07 -8.30
C MET A 97 -0.88 -4.36 -7.05
N ILE A 98 -1.49 -4.62 -5.89
CA ILE A 98 -1.21 -3.91 -4.63
C ILE A 98 0.28 -3.88 -4.28
N GLU A 99 1.04 -4.93 -4.53
CA GLU A 99 2.47 -5.02 -4.25
C GLU A 99 3.30 -3.98 -5.02
N SER A 100 2.72 -3.26 -5.97
CA SER A 100 3.42 -2.20 -6.72
C SER A 100 3.96 -1.08 -5.83
N TYR A 101 3.35 -0.83 -4.65
CA TYR A 101 3.87 0.16 -3.70
C TYR A 101 5.25 -0.22 -3.15
N GLN A 102 5.57 -1.50 -3.12
CA GLN A 102 6.85 -2.02 -2.66
C GLN A 102 7.90 -2.13 -3.76
N HIS A 103 7.53 -1.94 -5.02
CA HIS A 103 8.43 -2.21 -6.15
C HIS A 103 9.43 -1.07 -6.37
N LEU A 104 10.12 -0.66 -5.29
CA LEU A 104 11.24 0.27 -5.31
C LEU A 104 12.52 -0.46 -4.90
N LYS A 105 13.59 -0.27 -5.68
CA LYS A 105 14.90 -0.94 -5.49
C LYS A 105 15.82 -0.14 -4.58
N THR A 106 15.61 1.17 -4.52
CA THR A 106 16.34 2.12 -3.66
C THR A 106 15.38 3.20 -3.18
N ILE A 107 15.79 4.03 -2.23
CA ILE A 107 15.06 5.23 -1.83
C ILE A 107 16.05 6.42 -1.76
N PRO A 108 15.88 7.41 -2.61
CA PRO A 108 14.97 7.48 -3.77
C PRO A 108 15.33 6.46 -4.86
N ASP A 109 14.36 6.10 -5.71
CA ASP A 109 14.53 5.18 -6.83
C ASP A 109 14.46 5.94 -8.16
N CYS A 110 15.63 6.27 -8.72
CA CYS A 110 15.73 7.04 -9.96
C CYS A 110 15.19 6.29 -11.19
N ASP A 111 15.14 4.93 -11.14
CA ASP A 111 14.66 4.10 -12.24
C ASP A 111 13.14 3.88 -12.17
N PHE A 112 12.48 4.29 -11.10
CA PHE A 112 11.04 4.07 -10.92
C PHE A 112 10.21 4.75 -12.01
N ALA A 113 10.67 5.88 -12.54
CA ALA A 113 10.04 6.59 -13.66
C ALA A 113 9.74 5.66 -14.84
N GLU A 114 10.69 4.83 -15.21
CA GLU A 114 10.59 3.94 -16.38
C GLU A 114 10.23 2.49 -16.00
N ARG A 115 9.94 2.23 -14.72
CA ARG A 115 9.60 0.87 -14.28
C ARG A 115 8.26 0.41 -14.85
N LYS A 116 8.31 -0.68 -15.58
CA LYS A 116 7.17 -1.34 -16.21
C LYS A 116 7.41 -2.82 -16.27
N ILE A 117 6.34 -3.58 -16.39
CA ILE A 117 6.40 -5.03 -16.56
C ILE A 117 5.72 -5.44 -17.86
N PRO A 118 6.20 -6.48 -18.54
CA PRO A 118 5.52 -6.98 -19.74
C PRO A 118 4.19 -7.64 -19.37
N VAL A 119 3.17 -7.45 -20.21
CA VAL A 119 1.87 -8.13 -20.06
C VAL A 119 2.04 -9.65 -20.02
N SER A 120 3.03 -10.19 -20.77
CA SER A 120 3.35 -11.61 -20.80
C SER A 120 3.81 -12.18 -19.44
N LEU A 121 4.18 -11.35 -18.48
CA LEU A 121 4.47 -11.80 -17.11
C LEU A 121 3.23 -12.42 -16.45
N GLN A 122 2.03 -12.03 -16.89
CA GLN A 122 0.76 -12.41 -16.25
C GLN A 122 0.82 -12.13 -14.74
N PRO A 123 0.68 -10.87 -14.32
CA PRO A 123 0.78 -10.48 -12.92
C PRO A 123 -0.06 -11.37 -12.00
N GLY A 124 0.48 -11.63 -10.83
CA GLY A 124 -0.01 -12.59 -9.86
C GLY A 124 1.18 -13.03 -9.03
N SER A 125 1.31 -14.33 -8.74
CA SER A 125 2.45 -14.87 -7.98
C SER A 125 3.82 -14.48 -8.59
N ARG A 126 3.93 -14.48 -9.91
CA ARG A 126 5.17 -14.11 -10.61
C ARG A 126 5.58 -12.65 -10.36
N TYR A 127 4.62 -11.75 -10.28
CA TYR A 127 4.92 -10.35 -9.94
C TYR A 127 5.29 -10.19 -8.48
N LYS A 128 4.59 -10.89 -7.56
CA LYS A 128 4.95 -10.94 -6.14
C LYS A 128 6.38 -11.43 -5.93
N ASP A 129 6.75 -12.52 -6.59
CA ASP A 129 8.12 -13.06 -6.56
C ASP A 129 9.16 -12.08 -7.13
N LEU A 130 8.80 -11.31 -8.17
CA LEU A 130 9.66 -10.27 -8.73
C LEU A 130 9.87 -9.14 -7.71
N VAL A 131 8.78 -8.62 -7.15
CA VAL A 131 8.83 -7.55 -6.15
C VAL A 131 9.64 -7.99 -4.93
N SER A 132 9.36 -9.15 -4.36
CA SER A 132 10.07 -9.66 -3.16
C SER A 132 11.59 -9.79 -3.37
N ARG A 133 12.03 -10.12 -4.60
CA ARG A 133 13.48 -10.17 -4.94
C ARG A 133 14.11 -8.80 -5.12
N GLU A 134 13.36 -7.82 -5.62
CA GLU A 134 13.90 -6.52 -6.02
C GLU A 134 13.70 -5.43 -4.96
N THR A 135 12.68 -5.57 -4.10
CA THR A 135 12.29 -4.53 -3.15
C THR A 135 13.25 -4.41 -1.97
N ILE A 136 13.45 -3.16 -1.54
CA ILE A 136 14.04 -2.85 -0.23
C ILE A 136 12.96 -2.62 0.83
N ILE A 137 11.70 -2.41 0.42
CA ILE A 137 10.60 -1.97 1.30
C ILE A 137 10.11 -3.11 2.19
N GLU A 138 9.88 -4.30 1.62
CA GLU A 138 9.36 -5.46 2.35
C GLU A 138 10.17 -5.76 3.61
N LYS A 139 11.50 -5.78 3.51
CA LYS A 139 12.39 -6.08 4.64
C LYS A 139 12.29 -5.04 5.76
N VAL A 140 11.99 -3.80 5.41
CA VAL A 140 11.84 -2.71 6.38
C VAL A 140 10.48 -2.78 7.03
N VAL A 141 9.42 -2.96 6.25
CA VAL A 141 8.04 -3.06 6.77
C VAL A 141 7.84 -4.29 7.66
N ASP A 142 8.46 -5.40 7.30
CA ASP A 142 8.39 -6.67 8.04
C ASP A 142 9.33 -6.73 9.26
N PHE A 143 10.14 -5.70 9.47
CA PHE A 143 11.15 -5.70 10.53
C PHE A 143 10.62 -5.96 11.94
N PRO A 144 9.46 -5.41 12.39
CA PRO A 144 8.88 -5.73 13.69
C PRO A 144 8.52 -7.21 13.85
N HIS A 145 7.93 -7.83 12.82
CA HIS A 145 7.62 -9.27 12.84
C HIS A 145 8.87 -10.11 12.96
N ARG A 146 9.91 -9.77 12.21
CA ARG A 146 11.18 -10.48 12.27
C ARG A 146 11.85 -10.41 13.65
N ILE A 147 11.69 -9.30 14.36
CA ILE A 147 12.16 -9.17 15.76
C ILE A 147 11.35 -10.10 16.66
N ASP A 148 10.03 -10.13 16.54
CA ASP A 148 9.16 -11.00 17.35
C ASP A 148 9.47 -12.49 17.08
N ASP A 149 9.58 -12.89 15.81
CA ASP A 149 9.94 -14.25 15.41
C ASP A 149 11.30 -14.66 15.94
N LEU A 150 12.30 -13.77 15.85
CA LEU A 150 13.62 -14.03 16.41
C LEU A 150 13.54 -14.35 17.92
N MET A 151 12.82 -13.53 18.67
CA MET A 151 12.66 -13.72 20.11
C MET A 151 11.90 -15.01 20.44
N ASN A 152 10.82 -15.29 19.70
CA ASN A 152 9.97 -16.44 19.95
C ASN A 152 10.63 -17.76 19.51
N GLU A 153 11.00 -17.86 18.23
CA GLU A 153 11.42 -19.12 17.62
C GLU A 153 12.88 -19.48 17.95
N HIS A 154 13.78 -18.50 17.94
CA HIS A 154 15.21 -18.76 18.14
C HIS A 154 15.63 -18.63 19.61
N PHE A 155 14.99 -17.75 20.39
CA PHE A 155 15.34 -17.55 21.79
C PHE A 155 14.35 -18.15 22.79
N GLY A 156 13.18 -18.61 22.32
CA GLY A 156 12.19 -19.31 23.13
C GLY A 156 11.50 -18.39 24.14
N ILE A 157 11.40 -17.09 23.87
CA ILE A 157 10.67 -16.13 24.71
C ILE A 157 9.19 -16.25 24.36
N THR A 158 8.47 -17.14 25.02
CA THR A 158 7.06 -17.48 24.72
C THR A 158 6.05 -16.44 25.20
N ASN A 159 6.42 -15.58 26.17
CA ASN A 159 5.54 -14.55 26.70
C ASN A 159 5.39 -13.40 25.66
N ALA A 160 4.19 -13.30 25.06
CA ALA A 160 3.89 -12.32 24.02
C ALA A 160 3.99 -10.87 24.53
N GLU A 161 3.58 -10.57 25.78
CA GLU A 161 3.63 -9.22 26.33
C GLU A 161 5.09 -8.75 26.49
N ILE A 162 5.98 -9.65 26.90
CA ILE A 162 7.42 -9.34 27.01
C ILE A 162 8.01 -9.09 25.62
N ARG A 163 7.67 -9.90 24.62
CA ARG A 163 8.14 -9.71 23.25
C ARG A 163 7.64 -8.41 22.65
N GLN A 164 6.35 -8.10 22.82
CA GLN A 164 5.76 -6.86 22.32
C GLN A 164 6.45 -5.64 22.95
N LYS A 165 6.61 -5.61 24.28
CA LYS A 165 7.30 -4.51 24.96
C LYS A 165 8.74 -4.36 24.48
N CYS A 166 9.45 -5.47 24.34
CA CYS A 166 10.83 -5.47 23.85
C CYS A 166 10.90 -4.92 22.41
N CYS A 167 9.98 -5.35 21.54
CA CYS A 167 9.88 -4.86 20.17
C CYS A 167 9.61 -3.35 20.15
N GLU A 168 8.63 -2.86 20.89
CA GLU A 168 8.30 -1.44 20.99
C GLU A 168 9.49 -0.60 21.47
N ASP A 169 10.20 -1.05 22.52
CA ASP A 169 11.38 -0.36 23.02
C ASP A 169 12.50 -0.28 21.98
N ILE A 170 12.77 -1.38 21.26
CA ILE A 170 13.79 -1.43 20.21
C ILE A 170 13.42 -0.51 19.03
N LEU A 171 12.16 -0.52 18.59
CA LEU A 171 11.70 0.30 17.47
C LEU A 171 11.70 1.81 17.78
N ASN A 172 11.69 2.18 19.06
CA ASN A 172 11.80 3.55 19.51
C ASN A 172 13.26 4.02 19.75
N LEU A 173 14.25 3.14 19.59
CA LEU A 173 15.65 3.56 19.66
C LEU A 173 16.07 4.32 18.40
N SER A 174 16.84 5.38 18.60
CA SER A 174 17.52 6.13 17.51
C SER A 174 19.04 5.86 17.44
N ASP A 175 19.56 5.05 18.37
CA ASP A 175 20.96 4.63 18.44
C ASP A 175 21.07 3.13 18.79
N ALA A 176 21.75 2.37 17.94
CA ALA A 176 21.98 0.95 18.14
C ALA A 176 22.80 0.63 19.41
N ALA A 177 23.57 1.57 19.93
CA ALA A 177 24.32 1.39 21.19
C ALA A 177 23.41 1.17 22.40
N GLN A 178 22.18 1.68 22.36
CA GLN A 178 21.20 1.55 23.45
C GLN A 178 20.51 0.19 23.52
N VAL A 179 20.68 -0.67 22.51
CA VAL A 179 20.01 -1.99 22.44
C VAL A 179 20.37 -2.87 23.64
N GLU A 180 21.63 -2.89 24.03
CA GLU A 180 22.09 -3.75 25.12
C GLU A 180 21.42 -3.41 26.46
N GLU A 181 21.35 -2.12 26.77
CA GLU A 181 20.71 -1.62 28.02
C GLU A 181 19.21 -1.95 28.01
N LYS A 182 18.52 -1.69 26.90
CA LYS A 182 17.07 -1.93 26.78
C LYS A 182 16.71 -3.40 26.87
N LEU A 183 17.45 -4.28 26.21
CA LEU A 183 17.22 -5.72 26.31
C LEU A 183 17.49 -6.25 27.72
N GLN A 184 18.53 -5.77 28.38
CA GLN A 184 18.83 -6.16 29.77
C GLN A 184 17.67 -5.75 30.69
N GLU A 185 17.12 -4.55 30.52
CA GLU A 185 16.01 -4.04 31.33
C GLU A 185 14.72 -4.91 31.16
N VAL A 186 14.37 -5.28 29.93
CA VAL A 186 13.10 -5.97 29.62
C VAL A 186 13.18 -7.47 29.81
N LEU A 187 14.33 -8.08 29.48
CA LEU A 187 14.49 -9.54 29.43
C LEU A 187 15.28 -10.15 30.62
N GLN A 188 15.61 -9.37 31.65
CA GLN A 188 16.49 -9.72 32.74
C GLN A 188 16.21 -11.11 33.36
N ASN A 189 14.95 -11.56 33.38
CA ASN A 189 14.54 -12.85 33.96
C ASN A 189 13.92 -13.81 32.92
N ALA A 190 13.91 -13.43 31.65
CA ALA A 190 13.24 -14.19 30.61
C ALA A 190 14.18 -15.11 29.83
N ILE A 191 15.49 -14.90 29.91
CA ILE A 191 16.51 -15.60 29.13
C ILE A 191 17.84 -15.69 29.89
N ALA A 192 18.58 -16.77 29.67
CA ALA A 192 19.91 -16.95 30.27
C ALA A 192 20.95 -15.95 29.72
N ASP A 193 21.95 -15.57 30.53
CA ASP A 193 22.93 -14.50 30.23
C ASP A 193 23.71 -14.75 28.92
N ASP A 194 24.09 -15.97 28.63
CA ASP A 194 24.81 -16.34 27.40
C ASP A 194 23.93 -16.13 26.14
N ARG A 195 22.66 -16.53 26.23
CA ARG A 195 21.67 -16.31 25.18
C ARG A 195 21.30 -14.83 25.05
N MET A 196 21.23 -14.09 26.16
CA MET A 196 21.02 -12.64 26.17
C MET A 196 22.07 -11.92 25.32
N ARG A 197 23.35 -12.22 25.50
CA ARG A 197 24.44 -11.60 24.74
C ARG A 197 24.31 -11.90 23.23
N THR A 198 23.90 -13.12 22.87
CA THR A 198 23.69 -13.50 21.48
C THR A 198 22.53 -12.71 20.87
N LEU A 199 21.42 -12.57 21.59
CA LEU A 199 20.25 -11.79 21.15
C LEU A 199 20.61 -10.31 20.97
N GLN A 200 21.31 -9.71 21.96
CA GLN A 200 21.80 -8.34 21.90
C GLN A 200 22.65 -8.09 20.65
N PHE A 201 23.59 -8.99 20.38
CA PHE A 201 24.46 -8.87 19.22
C PHE A 201 23.65 -8.95 17.89
N GLN A 202 22.74 -9.92 17.77
CA GLN A 202 21.92 -10.07 16.57
C GLN A 202 21.00 -8.86 16.34
N LEU A 203 20.31 -8.39 17.37
CA LEU A 203 19.41 -7.24 17.23
C LEU A 203 20.18 -5.95 16.92
N LYS A 204 21.34 -5.74 17.53
CA LYS A 204 22.21 -4.60 17.21
C LYS A 204 22.68 -4.62 15.76
N ASP A 205 23.05 -5.79 15.24
CA ASP A 205 23.40 -5.97 13.82
C ASP A 205 22.21 -5.71 12.90
N TRP A 206 21.03 -6.24 13.22
CA TRP A 206 19.82 -6.05 12.44
C TRP A 206 19.36 -4.60 12.40
N ILE A 207 19.36 -3.91 13.55
CA ILE A 207 19.00 -2.49 13.65
C ILE A 207 19.97 -1.63 12.85
N SER A 208 21.27 -1.90 12.95
CA SER A 208 22.28 -1.19 12.16
C SER A 208 22.09 -1.38 10.66
N LYS A 209 21.71 -2.60 10.22
CA LYS A 209 21.43 -2.92 8.80
C LYS A 209 20.09 -2.37 8.31
N ALA A 210 19.11 -2.21 9.20
CA ALA A 210 17.82 -1.61 8.85
C ALA A 210 17.93 -0.12 8.47
N GLY A 211 19.01 0.55 8.91
CA GLY A 211 19.40 1.87 8.41
C GLY A 211 18.72 3.06 9.08
N TYR A 212 17.71 2.90 9.94
CA TYR A 212 17.02 4.02 10.58
C TYR A 212 17.89 4.68 11.68
N VAL A 213 18.58 3.90 12.48
CA VAL A 213 19.48 4.44 13.52
C VAL A 213 20.69 5.17 12.94
N ASN A 214 21.16 4.81 11.76
CA ASN A 214 22.26 5.49 11.06
C ASN A 214 21.88 6.92 10.65
N ARG A 215 20.59 7.24 10.68
CA ARG A 215 20.03 8.57 10.41
C ARG A 215 19.61 9.29 11.69
N GLY A 216 19.89 8.73 12.86
CA GLY A 216 19.43 9.26 14.15
C GLY A 216 17.92 9.28 14.30
N GLN A 217 17.23 8.34 13.64
CA GLN A 217 15.76 8.22 13.63
C GLN A 217 15.32 7.00 14.40
N THR A 218 14.11 7.05 14.96
CA THR A 218 13.39 5.86 15.37
C THR A 218 12.87 5.11 14.15
N TYR A 219 12.54 3.83 14.30
CA TYR A 219 11.92 3.06 13.24
C TYR A 219 10.64 3.72 12.71
N TRP A 220 9.78 4.25 13.58
CA TRP A 220 8.53 4.89 13.21
C TRP A 220 8.73 6.18 12.39
N GLN A 221 9.72 6.99 12.74
CA GLN A 221 10.10 8.15 11.95
C GLN A 221 10.63 7.74 10.56
N TYR A 222 11.43 6.68 10.53
CA TYR A 222 11.97 6.15 9.28
C TYR A 222 10.87 5.59 8.36
N ILE A 223 9.94 4.78 8.90
CA ILE A 223 8.80 4.23 8.16
C ILE A 223 7.91 5.35 7.63
N ARG A 224 7.61 6.36 8.45
CA ARG A 224 6.83 7.51 7.97
C ARG A 224 7.51 8.17 6.76
N ASN A 225 8.79 8.48 6.87
CA ASN A 225 9.54 9.10 5.78
C ASN A 225 9.61 8.20 4.54
N LEU A 226 9.74 6.89 4.74
CA LEU A 226 9.72 5.91 3.67
C LEU A 226 8.39 5.93 2.90
N PHE A 227 7.25 5.94 3.60
CA PHE A 227 5.94 6.02 2.96
C PHE A 227 5.71 7.37 2.26
N VAL A 228 6.20 8.47 2.80
CA VAL A 228 6.20 9.78 2.11
C VAL A 228 6.94 9.69 0.78
N GLU A 229 8.13 9.09 0.77
CA GLU A 229 8.90 8.90 -0.48
C GLU A 229 8.18 7.96 -1.46
N ILE A 230 7.55 6.88 -0.99
CA ILE A 230 6.74 5.98 -1.83
C ILE A 230 5.60 6.77 -2.50
N ILE A 231 4.88 7.59 -1.73
CA ILE A 231 3.77 8.40 -2.27
C ILE A 231 4.28 9.41 -3.29
N HIS A 232 5.36 10.13 -3.00
CA HIS A 232 5.97 11.09 -3.91
C HIS A 232 6.40 10.43 -5.23
N HIS A 233 7.05 9.24 -5.18
CA HIS A 233 7.42 8.48 -6.38
C HIS A 233 6.18 8.10 -7.21
N ASN A 234 5.09 7.70 -6.55
CA ASN A 234 3.85 7.36 -7.25
C ASN A 234 3.14 8.59 -7.82
N ILE A 235 3.17 9.77 -7.16
CA ILE A 235 2.66 11.04 -7.73
C ILE A 235 3.47 11.40 -8.99
N CYS A 236 4.81 11.37 -8.92
CA CYS A 236 5.65 11.61 -10.09
C CYS A 236 5.36 10.61 -11.21
N LYS A 237 5.19 9.34 -10.87
CA LYS A 237 4.87 8.28 -11.83
C LYS A 237 3.52 8.47 -12.49
N ALA A 238 2.48 8.81 -11.73
CA ALA A 238 1.16 9.12 -12.26
C ALA A 238 1.22 10.30 -13.24
N ASN A 239 1.92 11.37 -12.86
CA ASN A 239 2.16 12.53 -13.72
C ASN A 239 2.96 12.15 -15.00
N ARG A 240 3.94 11.24 -14.89
CA ARG A 240 4.66 10.69 -16.04
C ARG A 240 3.73 9.96 -17.01
N ILE A 241 2.82 9.14 -16.49
CA ILE A 241 1.88 8.37 -17.31
C ILE A 241 0.88 9.29 -18.00
N GLN A 242 0.34 10.27 -17.27
CA GLN A 242 -0.69 11.19 -17.78
C GLN A 242 -0.11 12.28 -18.69
N ASN A 243 0.99 12.94 -18.26
CA ASN A 243 1.50 14.17 -18.87
C ASN A 243 2.91 14.02 -19.49
N ASN A 244 3.50 12.83 -19.45
CA ASN A 244 4.87 12.56 -19.88
C ASN A 244 5.96 13.36 -19.10
N LEU A 245 5.66 13.80 -17.87
CA LEU A 245 6.54 14.56 -16.97
C LEU A 245 6.73 13.80 -15.67
N TYR A 246 7.98 13.49 -15.31
CA TYR A 246 8.28 12.79 -14.05
C TYR A 246 8.67 13.75 -12.93
N ASP A 247 9.56 14.67 -13.23
CA ASP A 247 10.03 15.65 -12.25
C ASP A 247 8.94 16.69 -11.98
N ILE A 248 8.76 17.02 -10.69
CA ILE A 248 7.83 18.04 -10.24
C ILE A 248 8.65 19.25 -9.83
N GLU A 249 8.55 20.32 -10.59
CA GLU A 249 9.26 21.57 -10.34
C GLU A 249 8.90 22.14 -8.96
N GLY A 250 9.93 22.55 -8.22
CA GLY A 250 9.78 23.21 -6.92
C GLY A 250 9.11 22.32 -5.86
N GLU A 251 9.12 20.99 -6.03
CA GLU A 251 8.47 20.05 -5.13
C GLU A 251 6.97 20.32 -4.93
N ASN A 252 6.29 20.86 -5.95
CA ASN A 252 4.86 21.16 -5.91
C ASN A 252 3.98 19.89 -6.07
N TYR A 253 4.24 18.90 -5.23
CA TYR A 253 3.52 17.63 -5.23
C TYR A 253 2.01 17.78 -5.03
N LYS A 254 1.59 18.79 -4.26
CA LYS A 254 0.17 19.03 -3.99
C LYS A 254 -0.57 19.41 -5.27
N GLU A 255 -0.10 20.42 -5.97
CA GLU A 255 -0.74 20.89 -7.20
C GLU A 255 -0.70 19.82 -8.30
N CYS A 256 0.39 19.07 -8.37
CA CYS A 256 0.50 17.94 -9.29
C CYS A 256 -0.52 16.86 -8.95
N PHE A 257 -0.65 16.50 -7.66
CA PHE A 257 -1.59 15.49 -7.20
C PHE A 257 -3.06 15.89 -7.47
N GLU A 258 -3.42 17.15 -7.20
CA GLU A 258 -4.76 17.68 -7.43
C GLU A 258 -5.18 17.69 -8.92
N ARG A 259 -4.22 17.60 -9.86
CA ARG A 259 -4.45 17.52 -11.31
C ARG A 259 -4.45 16.10 -11.86
N LEU A 260 -4.23 15.09 -11.03
CA LEU A 260 -4.25 13.72 -11.50
C LEU A 260 -5.67 13.29 -11.87
N ASP A 261 -5.80 12.71 -13.04
CA ASP A 261 -7.02 12.09 -13.55
C ASP A 261 -6.82 10.56 -13.64
N PHE A 262 -7.50 9.83 -12.77
CA PHE A 262 -7.36 8.38 -12.72
C PHE A 262 -7.97 7.68 -13.94
N GLY A 263 -8.96 8.30 -14.59
CA GLY A 263 -9.52 7.82 -15.85
C GLY A 263 -8.51 7.93 -16.99
N GLU A 264 -7.79 9.05 -17.11
CA GLU A 264 -6.72 9.22 -18.09
C GLU A 264 -5.55 8.26 -17.83
N ILE A 265 -5.16 8.07 -16.57
CA ILE A 265 -4.14 7.09 -16.19
C ILE A 265 -4.56 5.67 -16.61
N LEU A 266 -5.81 5.28 -16.32
CA LEU A 266 -6.35 3.97 -16.71
C LEU A 266 -6.37 3.80 -18.23
N ASN A 267 -6.80 4.82 -18.98
CA ASN A 267 -6.80 4.80 -20.45
C ASN A 267 -5.39 4.61 -21.02
N ALA A 268 -4.39 5.29 -20.43
CA ALA A 268 -3.01 5.11 -20.81
C ALA A 268 -2.52 3.67 -20.53
N GLN A 269 -2.82 3.12 -19.34
CA GLN A 269 -2.50 1.74 -19.00
C GLN A 269 -3.16 0.73 -19.96
N ASN A 270 -4.44 0.92 -20.30
CA ASN A 270 -5.14 0.11 -21.28
C ASN A 270 -4.45 0.15 -22.65
N THR A 271 -4.08 1.34 -23.12
CA THR A 271 -3.40 1.55 -24.40
C THR A 271 -2.07 0.81 -24.45
N PHE A 272 -1.22 0.96 -23.42
CA PHE A 272 0.10 0.33 -23.38
C PHE A 272 0.03 -1.18 -23.20
N SER A 273 -0.99 -1.70 -22.54
CA SER A 273 -1.17 -3.13 -22.28
C SER A 273 -1.93 -3.90 -23.35
N ASN A 274 -2.47 -3.22 -24.37
CA ASN A 274 -3.42 -3.82 -25.34
C ASN A 274 -2.77 -4.71 -26.41
N THR A 275 -1.48 -4.99 -26.33
CA THR A 275 -0.78 -5.85 -27.28
C THR A 275 -0.05 -6.99 -26.55
N SER A 276 0.22 -8.08 -27.28
CA SER A 276 1.00 -9.22 -26.73
C SER A 276 2.43 -8.84 -26.32
N THR A 277 2.97 -7.76 -26.87
CA THR A 277 4.27 -7.17 -26.51
C THR A 277 4.10 -5.93 -25.64
N GLY A 278 2.89 -5.68 -25.16
CA GLY A 278 2.55 -4.55 -24.32
C GLY A 278 3.17 -4.65 -22.93
N PHE A 279 3.05 -3.57 -22.21
CA PHE A 279 3.54 -3.45 -20.84
C PHE A 279 2.53 -2.71 -19.95
N ILE A 280 2.68 -2.92 -18.66
CA ILE A 280 1.94 -2.20 -17.62
C ILE A 280 2.96 -1.35 -16.86
N TRP A 281 2.73 -0.05 -16.76
CA TRP A 281 3.50 0.82 -15.88
C TRP A 281 3.26 0.44 -14.43
N VAL A 282 4.33 0.27 -13.67
CA VAL A 282 4.23 0.03 -12.23
C VAL A 282 3.78 1.32 -11.54
N LEU A 283 2.58 1.32 -10.99
CA LEU A 283 1.99 2.45 -10.28
C LEU A 283 1.05 1.94 -9.19
N ASN A 284 1.17 2.44 -7.99
CA ASN A 284 0.25 2.15 -6.90
C ASN A 284 -0.61 3.39 -6.62
N THR A 285 -1.91 3.32 -6.90
CA THR A 285 -2.80 4.45 -6.63
C THR A 285 -3.42 4.39 -5.24
N CYS A 286 -3.45 3.24 -4.55
CA CYS A 286 -4.03 3.16 -3.22
C CYS A 286 -3.22 3.95 -2.17
N VAL A 287 -1.92 4.22 -2.42
CA VAL A 287 -1.12 5.08 -1.54
C VAL A 287 -1.62 6.53 -1.53
N PHE A 288 -2.41 6.92 -2.53
CA PHE A 288 -3.00 8.26 -2.63
C PHE A 288 -4.15 8.50 -1.65
N VAL A 289 -4.71 7.44 -1.04
CA VAL A 289 -5.69 7.58 0.05
C VAL A 289 -5.18 8.53 1.14
N VAL A 290 -3.88 8.45 1.47
CA VAL A 290 -3.27 9.33 2.49
C VAL A 290 -3.29 10.80 2.04
N ALA A 291 -2.95 11.05 0.76
CA ALA A 291 -2.93 12.38 0.18
C ALA A 291 -4.35 12.98 0.05
N ASP A 292 -5.32 12.17 -0.35
CA ASP A 292 -6.73 12.54 -0.43
C ASP A 292 -7.31 12.87 0.95
N TYR A 293 -6.97 12.08 1.96
CA TYR A 293 -7.43 12.33 3.33
C TYR A 293 -6.82 13.61 3.91
N ASN A 294 -5.50 13.75 3.84
CA ASN A 294 -4.81 14.94 4.31
C ASN A 294 -3.41 15.04 3.70
N PHE A 295 -3.28 15.89 2.69
CA PHE A 295 -2.02 16.09 1.98
C PHE A 295 -0.86 16.55 2.89
N SER A 296 -1.15 17.22 4.02
CA SER A 296 -0.10 17.66 4.95
C SER A 296 0.71 16.50 5.56
N LEU A 297 0.12 15.28 5.60
CA LEU A 297 0.81 14.09 6.12
C LEU A 297 2.00 13.65 5.28
N ILE A 298 2.01 14.01 4.00
CA ILE A 298 3.06 13.64 3.04
C ILE A 298 3.98 14.82 2.68
N GLN A 299 3.83 15.98 3.30
CA GLN A 299 4.77 17.09 3.14
C GLN A 299 6.09 16.78 3.84
N ARG A 300 7.20 17.05 3.15
CA ARG A 300 8.54 16.95 3.76
C ARG A 300 8.71 18.07 4.80
N GLY A 301 9.18 17.72 5.98
CA GLY A 301 9.50 18.68 7.04
C GLY A 301 8.45 18.87 8.14
N ASN A 302 7.39 18.05 8.18
CA ASN A 302 6.45 17.98 9.31
C ASN A 302 6.78 16.83 10.27
#